data_f62dbf79585cc23ceb833062541dae6e
#
_entry.id   f62dbf79585cc23ceb833062541dae6e
#
_cell.length_a   1.000
_cell.length_b   1.000
_cell.length_c   1.000
_cell.angle_alpha   90.00
_cell.angle_beta   90.00
_cell.angle_gamma   90.00
#
_symmetry.space_group_name_H-M   'P 1'
#
loop_
_entity.id
_entity.type
_entity.pdbx_description
1 polymer ?
#
loop_
_entity_poly.entity_id
_entity_poly.type
_entity_poly.pdbx_seq_one_letter_code
_entity_poly.pdbx_strand_id
1 'polypeptide(L)'
;FRLTWSTPVETTPGRTMQYLIRDAAHPMHAVMGIASLENCAVQITCRDDYIGWNQKAFIERIVTVDNDRAKEEFKQLLVYLEDGIDGIDYSELCTAMVVKNPTDTDIQLLLDEASNAEQNRQQLLRNEVEGDVDDIEKSELGSISIDAERALYRRKRAEQLARLLSAKKAIRDLINAENFNEIWIDFCKSETGNSAIRSALVAQKTKHIGSSMMELNVCGAIPPYNEILGGKLVALLATSPQ
;
A
#
# COMPACT_ATOMS: atom_id res chain seq x y z
N PHE A 1 -21.94 -17.45 -3.20
CA PHE A 1 -21.40 -16.27 -3.88
C PHE A 1 -21.00 -16.59 -5.34
N ARG A 2 -20.08 -17.53 -5.58
CA ARG A 2 -19.58 -17.88 -6.93
C ARG A 2 -20.67 -18.36 -7.91
N LEU A 3 -21.71 -19.01 -7.43
CA LEU A 3 -22.83 -19.51 -8.25
C LEU A 3 -23.74 -18.41 -8.80
N THR A 4 -23.67 -17.21 -8.20
CA THR A 4 -24.58 -16.11 -8.50
C THR A 4 -23.91 -14.91 -9.16
N TRP A 5 -22.59 -14.95 -9.31
CA TRP A 5 -21.80 -13.89 -9.93
C TRP A 5 -21.13 -14.39 -11.21
N SER A 6 -21.40 -13.74 -12.33
CA SER A 6 -21.00 -14.20 -13.67
C SER A 6 -19.54 -13.88 -14.05
N THR A 7 -18.93 -12.89 -13.38
CA THR A 7 -17.54 -12.53 -13.64
C THR A 7 -16.59 -13.15 -12.60
N PRO A 8 -15.39 -13.58 -13.00
CA PRO A 8 -14.38 -14.00 -12.04
C PRO A 8 -14.08 -12.88 -11.04
N VAL A 9 -14.06 -13.23 -9.76
CA VAL A 9 -13.63 -12.32 -8.69
C VAL A 9 -12.35 -12.88 -8.12
N GLU A 10 -11.25 -12.16 -8.31
CA GLU A 10 -10.00 -12.47 -7.66
C GLU A 10 -10.10 -12.04 -6.19
N THR A 11 -9.85 -12.97 -5.28
CA THR A 11 -9.90 -12.69 -3.85
C THR A 11 -8.49 -12.73 -3.29
N THR A 12 -8.13 -11.70 -2.52
CA THR A 12 -6.88 -11.68 -1.79
C THR A 12 -7.12 -12.19 -0.37
N PRO A 13 -6.50 -13.30 0.06
CA PRO A 13 -6.69 -13.84 1.39
C PRO A 13 -6.44 -12.79 2.49
N GLY A 14 -7.35 -12.71 3.45
CA GLY A 14 -7.28 -11.75 4.56
C GLY A 14 -7.60 -10.29 4.20
N ARG A 15 -7.93 -10.00 2.93
CA ARG A 15 -8.23 -8.64 2.46
C ARG A 15 -9.57 -8.50 1.76
N THR A 16 -10.27 -9.60 1.59
CA THR A 16 -11.59 -9.65 0.95
C THR A 16 -12.61 -10.23 1.92
N MET A 17 -13.71 -9.54 2.12
CA MET A 17 -14.87 -10.01 2.90
C MET A 17 -16.08 -10.14 1.99
N GLN A 18 -16.62 -11.35 1.93
CA GLN A 18 -17.81 -11.66 1.13
C GLN A 18 -19.06 -11.77 2.01
N TYR A 19 -20.12 -11.10 1.64
CA TYR A 19 -21.38 -11.06 2.35
C TYR A 19 -22.52 -11.64 1.53
N LEU A 20 -23.39 -12.38 2.20
CA LEU A 20 -24.69 -12.77 1.69
C LEU A 20 -25.76 -11.97 2.42
N ILE A 21 -26.55 -11.23 1.66
CA ILE A 21 -27.68 -10.48 2.19
C ILE A 21 -28.91 -11.37 2.11
N ARG A 22 -29.56 -11.58 3.25
CA ARG A 22 -30.67 -12.53 3.39
C ARG A 22 -31.96 -11.82 3.86
N ASP A 23 -33.10 -12.34 3.42
CA ASP A 23 -34.40 -11.92 3.91
C ASP A 23 -34.66 -12.54 5.29
N ALA A 24 -34.66 -11.70 6.33
CA ALA A 24 -34.92 -12.13 7.70
C ALA A 24 -36.39 -12.54 7.94
N ALA A 25 -37.30 -12.04 7.16
CA ALA A 25 -38.72 -12.35 7.25
C ALA A 25 -39.08 -13.68 6.56
N HIS A 26 -38.25 -14.13 5.61
CA HIS A 26 -38.48 -15.38 4.92
C HIS A 26 -38.10 -16.59 5.79
N PRO A 27 -38.98 -17.64 5.95
CA PRO A 27 -38.69 -18.78 6.83
C PRO A 27 -37.37 -19.51 6.54
N MET A 28 -36.93 -19.50 5.27
CA MET A 28 -35.68 -20.14 4.84
C MET A 28 -34.51 -19.15 4.75
N HIS A 29 -34.69 -17.92 5.19
CA HIS A 29 -33.68 -16.86 5.08
C HIS A 29 -33.06 -16.77 3.67
N ALA A 30 -33.91 -16.64 2.66
CA ALA A 30 -33.54 -16.64 1.25
C ALA A 30 -32.47 -15.58 0.99
N VAL A 31 -31.47 -15.94 0.18
CA VAL A 31 -30.43 -14.99 -0.21
C VAL A 31 -30.98 -14.03 -1.26
N MET A 32 -30.94 -12.73 -0.97
CA MET A 32 -31.47 -11.67 -1.82
C MET A 32 -30.37 -10.95 -2.60
N GLY A 33 -29.18 -10.92 -2.06
CA GLY A 33 -28.07 -10.19 -2.66
C GLY A 33 -26.69 -10.66 -2.17
N ILE A 34 -25.69 -10.20 -2.86
CA ILE A 34 -24.28 -10.45 -2.55
C ILE A 34 -23.50 -9.14 -2.55
N ALA A 35 -22.53 -9.05 -1.67
CA ALA A 35 -21.57 -7.95 -1.62
C ALA A 35 -20.16 -8.47 -1.31
N SER A 36 -19.13 -7.87 -1.92
CA SER A 36 -17.73 -8.11 -1.59
C SER A 36 -17.07 -6.80 -1.26
N LEU A 37 -16.52 -6.71 -0.06
CA LEU A 37 -15.71 -5.59 0.40
C LEU A 37 -14.24 -5.98 0.35
N GLU A 38 -13.42 -5.10 -0.20
CA GLU A 38 -11.98 -5.30 -0.34
C GLU A 38 -11.20 -4.09 0.19
N ASN A 39 -9.93 -4.28 0.48
CA ASN A 39 -9.05 -3.17 0.78
C ASN A 39 -8.96 -2.26 -0.45
N CYS A 40 -9.16 -0.97 -0.23
CA CYS A 40 -9.07 0.03 -1.28
C CYS A 40 -7.65 0.09 -1.85
N ALA A 41 -7.53 0.23 -3.17
CA ALA A 41 -6.24 0.42 -3.82
C ALA A 41 -5.59 1.74 -3.35
N VAL A 42 -4.35 1.65 -2.86
CA VAL A 42 -3.61 2.81 -2.32
C VAL A 42 -3.36 3.88 -3.39
N GLN A 43 -3.12 3.46 -4.65
CA GLN A 43 -2.88 4.38 -5.76
C GLN A 43 -3.93 4.15 -6.85
N ILE A 44 -4.77 5.15 -7.06
CA ILE A 44 -5.73 5.21 -8.18
C ILE A 44 -5.57 6.58 -8.82
N THR A 45 -4.97 6.64 -10.00
CA THR A 45 -4.60 7.89 -10.66
C THR A 45 -5.76 8.87 -10.79
N CYS A 46 -6.91 8.44 -11.30
CA CYS A 46 -8.06 9.32 -11.49
C CYS A 46 -8.62 9.87 -10.16
N ARG A 47 -8.64 9.08 -9.11
CA ARG A 47 -9.02 9.54 -7.76
C ARG A 47 -8.00 10.52 -7.21
N ASP A 48 -6.72 10.17 -7.27
CA ASP A 48 -5.63 10.95 -6.70
C ASP A 48 -5.48 12.30 -7.42
N ASP A 49 -5.71 12.34 -8.73
CA ASP A 49 -5.72 13.56 -9.52
C ASP A 49 -6.93 14.45 -9.16
N TYR A 50 -8.12 13.85 -9.06
CA TYR A 50 -9.35 14.59 -8.71
C TYR A 50 -9.29 15.21 -7.32
N ILE A 51 -8.76 14.47 -6.32
CA ILE A 51 -8.64 14.93 -4.93
C ILE A 51 -7.41 15.84 -4.74
N GLY A 52 -6.43 15.79 -5.63
CA GLY A 52 -5.16 16.50 -5.48
C GLY A 52 -4.15 15.77 -4.56
N TRP A 53 -4.26 14.46 -4.45
CA TRP A 53 -3.37 13.61 -3.63
C TRP A 53 -2.12 13.13 -4.38
N ASN A 54 -1.81 13.76 -5.48
CA ASN A 54 -0.60 13.48 -6.22
C ASN A 54 0.50 14.52 -5.95
N GLN A 55 1.72 14.17 -6.30
CA GLN A 55 2.89 15.02 -6.12
C GLN A 55 2.78 16.34 -6.89
N LYS A 56 2.25 16.31 -8.10
CA LYS A 56 2.11 17.51 -8.95
C LYS A 56 1.19 18.55 -8.29
N ALA A 57 0.02 18.13 -7.83
CA ALA A 57 -0.92 18.99 -7.13
C ALA A 57 -0.33 19.55 -5.81
N PHE A 58 0.45 18.74 -5.08
CA PHE A 58 1.17 19.20 -3.89
C PHE A 58 2.16 20.31 -4.25
N ILE A 59 2.99 20.11 -5.28
CA ILE A 59 3.99 21.11 -5.71
C ILE A 59 3.31 22.39 -6.21
N GLU A 60 2.28 22.27 -7.05
CA GLU A 60 1.52 23.43 -7.53
C GLU A 60 0.94 24.27 -6.39
N ARG A 61 0.44 23.62 -5.34
CA ARG A 61 -0.08 24.26 -4.14
C ARG A 61 1.01 24.89 -3.28
N ILE A 62 2.10 24.16 -3.00
CA ILE A 62 3.12 24.63 -2.07
C ILE A 62 3.91 25.82 -2.62
N VAL A 63 4.12 25.91 -3.92
CA VAL A 63 4.85 27.07 -4.52
C VAL A 63 4.07 28.38 -4.48
N THR A 64 2.79 28.37 -4.09
CA THR A 64 1.97 29.56 -3.93
C THR A 64 1.92 30.10 -2.50
N VAL A 65 2.49 29.40 -1.54
CA VAL A 65 2.50 29.80 -0.11
C VAL A 65 3.79 30.53 0.25
N ASP A 66 3.78 31.22 1.38
CA ASP A 66 4.97 31.85 1.95
C ASP A 66 5.97 30.81 2.52
N ASN A 67 7.18 31.26 2.81
CA ASN A 67 8.27 30.41 3.26
C ASN A 67 7.98 29.72 4.60
N ASP A 68 7.30 30.38 5.53
CA ASP A 68 6.98 29.81 6.83
C ASP A 68 5.97 28.67 6.70
N ARG A 69 4.96 28.91 5.87
CA ARG A 69 3.96 27.88 5.54
C ARG A 69 4.57 26.71 4.77
N ALA A 70 5.45 26.99 3.80
CA ALA A 70 6.18 25.96 3.08
C ALA A 70 7.01 25.10 4.03
N LYS A 71 7.72 25.69 4.98
CA LYS A 71 8.49 24.97 5.99
C LYS A 71 7.63 24.06 6.87
N GLU A 72 6.42 24.52 7.23
CA GLU A 72 5.48 23.72 8.01
C GLU A 72 4.93 22.52 7.19
N GLU A 73 4.63 22.72 5.92
CA GLU A 73 4.22 21.62 5.02
C GLU A 73 5.33 20.56 4.88
N PHE A 74 6.61 20.96 4.77
CA PHE A 74 7.73 20.02 4.76
C PHE A 74 7.89 19.28 6.09
N LYS A 75 7.68 19.92 7.24
CA LYS A 75 7.65 19.22 8.55
C LYS A 75 6.52 18.19 8.58
N GLN A 76 5.36 18.52 8.02
CA GLN A 76 4.25 17.57 7.93
C GLN A 76 4.61 16.35 7.06
N LEU A 77 5.35 16.55 5.96
CA LEU A 77 5.86 15.43 5.16
C LEU A 77 6.83 14.53 5.96
N LEU A 78 7.65 15.09 6.86
CA LEU A 78 8.48 14.29 7.78
C LEU A 78 7.65 13.42 8.70
N VAL A 79 6.57 13.95 9.27
CA VAL A 79 5.65 13.15 10.11
C VAL A 79 5.06 11.99 9.32
N TYR A 80 4.66 12.21 8.06
CA TYR A 80 4.15 11.11 7.21
C TYR A 80 5.19 10.03 6.94
N LEU A 81 6.46 10.41 6.76
CA LEU A 81 7.55 9.46 6.57
C LEU A 81 7.84 8.68 7.86
N GLU A 82 7.84 9.34 9.01
CA GLU A 82 8.03 8.70 10.31
C GLU A 82 6.93 7.69 10.62
N ASP A 83 5.67 8.08 10.42
CA ASP A 83 4.54 7.15 10.50
C ASP A 83 4.68 5.93 9.57
N GLY A 84 5.16 6.16 8.34
CA GLY A 84 5.40 5.08 7.39
C GLY A 84 6.54 4.15 7.80
N ILE A 85 7.58 4.68 8.42
CA ILE A 85 8.72 3.91 8.94
C ILE A 85 8.31 3.10 10.16
N ASP A 86 7.54 3.69 11.08
CA ASP A 86 7.06 3.01 12.30
C ASP A 86 6.15 1.81 11.97
N GLY A 87 5.52 1.83 10.81
CA GLY A 87 4.74 0.70 10.29
C GLY A 87 5.57 -0.47 9.74
N ILE A 88 6.91 -0.34 9.68
CA ILE A 88 7.81 -1.38 9.17
C ILE A 88 8.53 -2.05 10.34
N ASP A 89 8.47 -3.37 10.43
CA ASP A 89 9.37 -4.11 11.32
C ASP A 89 10.78 -4.11 10.72
N TYR A 90 11.64 -3.25 11.24
CA TYR A 90 13.02 -3.08 10.81
C TYR A 90 14.06 -3.69 11.77
N SER A 91 13.62 -4.40 12.82
CA SER A 91 14.49 -4.93 13.88
C SER A 91 15.64 -5.81 13.36
N GLU A 92 15.39 -6.54 12.27
CA GLU A 92 16.39 -7.39 11.61
C GLU A 92 17.22 -6.68 10.51
N LEU A 93 16.88 -5.44 10.18
CA LEU A 93 17.49 -4.71 9.06
C LEU A 93 18.45 -3.62 9.52
N CYS A 94 18.08 -2.88 10.56
CA CYS A 94 18.90 -1.80 11.09
C CYS A 94 18.53 -1.46 12.54
N THR A 95 19.33 -0.59 13.16
CA THR A 95 19.08 -0.11 14.52
C THR A 95 18.19 1.13 14.53
N ALA A 96 17.52 1.40 15.65
CA ALA A 96 16.73 2.62 15.85
C ALA A 96 17.57 3.92 15.67
N MET A 97 18.88 3.86 15.86
CA MET A 97 19.78 5.00 15.62
C MET A 97 19.83 5.37 14.15
N VAL A 98 19.94 4.37 13.24
CA VAL A 98 19.89 4.56 11.78
C VAL A 98 18.57 5.17 11.35
N VAL A 99 17.44 4.67 11.90
CA VAL A 99 16.11 5.21 11.61
C VAL A 99 15.97 6.67 12.04
N LYS A 100 16.56 7.02 13.18
CA LYS A 100 16.52 8.40 13.69
C LYS A 100 17.38 9.36 12.84
N ASN A 101 18.59 8.96 12.49
CA ASN A 101 19.55 9.77 11.77
C ASN A 101 20.21 8.99 10.62
N PRO A 102 19.47 8.74 9.52
CA PRO A 102 19.99 7.96 8.40
C PRO A 102 21.11 8.68 7.68
N THR A 103 22.15 7.92 7.32
CA THR A 103 23.24 8.36 6.44
C THR A 103 23.11 7.71 5.06
N ASP A 104 23.84 8.23 4.06
CA ASP A 104 23.82 7.62 2.72
C ASP A 104 24.41 6.20 2.76
N THR A 105 25.38 5.95 3.63
CA THR A 105 25.95 4.61 3.84
C THR A 105 24.90 3.64 4.39
N ASP A 106 24.10 4.06 5.37
CA ASP A 106 23.04 3.22 5.93
C ASP A 106 21.97 2.87 4.88
N ILE A 107 21.61 3.85 4.05
CA ILE A 107 20.65 3.66 2.96
C ILE A 107 21.21 2.66 1.93
N GLN A 108 22.48 2.77 1.59
CA GLN A 108 23.13 1.85 0.66
C GLN A 108 23.19 0.42 1.23
N LEU A 109 23.52 0.26 2.51
CA LEU A 109 23.51 -1.05 3.17
C LEU A 109 22.14 -1.73 3.12
N LEU A 110 21.06 -0.97 3.26
CA LEU A 110 19.69 -1.50 3.11
C LEU A 110 19.37 -1.93 1.68
N LEU A 111 19.86 -1.19 0.68
CA LEU A 111 19.72 -1.57 -0.74
C LEU A 111 20.53 -2.82 -1.08
N ASP A 112 21.73 -2.93 -0.54
CA ASP A 112 22.59 -4.11 -0.69
C ASP A 112 21.93 -5.34 -0.03
N GLU A 113 21.33 -5.16 1.16
CA GLU A 113 20.57 -6.20 1.84
C GLU A 113 19.34 -6.66 1.01
N ALA A 114 18.64 -5.71 0.39
CA ALA A 114 17.53 -6.04 -0.50
C ALA A 114 18.00 -6.85 -1.73
N SER A 115 19.13 -6.49 -2.31
CA SER A 115 19.74 -7.21 -3.44
C SER A 115 20.15 -8.63 -3.03
N ASN A 116 20.80 -8.79 -1.88
CA ASN A 116 21.19 -10.08 -1.33
C ASN A 116 19.97 -10.99 -1.06
N ALA A 117 18.90 -10.43 -0.49
CA ALA A 117 17.66 -11.16 -0.24
C ALA A 117 17.00 -11.63 -1.55
N GLU A 118 17.05 -10.84 -2.63
CA GLU A 118 16.55 -11.27 -3.94
C GLU A 118 17.40 -12.37 -4.56
N GLN A 119 18.73 -12.27 -4.47
CA GLN A 119 19.62 -13.33 -4.96
C GLN A 119 19.37 -14.65 -4.23
N ASN A 120 19.23 -14.59 -2.90
CA ASN A 120 18.90 -15.76 -2.08
C ASN A 120 17.54 -16.36 -2.49
N ARG A 121 16.52 -15.52 -2.69
CA ARG A 121 15.22 -15.95 -3.17
C ARG A 121 15.30 -16.69 -4.51
N GLN A 122 16.06 -16.14 -5.46
CA GLN A 122 16.22 -16.76 -6.78
C GLN A 122 16.95 -18.11 -6.69
N GLN A 123 17.94 -18.25 -5.81
CA GLN A 123 18.61 -19.51 -5.58
C GLN A 123 17.67 -20.56 -4.99
N LEU A 124 16.88 -20.20 -3.97
CA LEU A 124 15.89 -21.08 -3.37
C LEU A 124 14.87 -21.60 -4.40
N LEU A 125 14.34 -20.70 -5.23
CA LEU A 125 13.40 -21.08 -6.30
C LEU A 125 14.02 -21.98 -7.37
N ARG A 126 15.31 -21.79 -7.72
CA ARG A 126 16.01 -22.68 -8.67
C ARG A 126 16.23 -24.07 -8.09
N ASN A 127 16.66 -24.17 -6.84
CA ASN A 127 16.89 -25.42 -6.15
C ASN A 127 15.60 -26.26 -6.02
N GLU A 128 14.44 -25.61 -5.87
CA GLU A 128 13.14 -26.29 -5.87
C GLU A 128 12.79 -26.87 -7.26
N VAL A 129 13.03 -26.12 -8.32
CA VAL A 129 12.76 -26.59 -9.70
C VAL A 129 13.69 -27.74 -10.08
N GLU A 130 14.95 -27.76 -9.61
CA GLU A 130 15.91 -28.82 -9.90
C GLU A 130 15.70 -30.07 -9.02
N GLY A 131 15.10 -29.91 -7.81
CA GLY A 131 14.80 -31.02 -6.90
C GLY A 131 13.54 -31.82 -7.25
N ASP A 132 12.62 -31.24 -7.99
CA ASP A 132 11.28 -31.81 -8.27
C ASP A 132 11.23 -32.82 -9.44
N VAL A 133 12.38 -33.24 -10.00
CA VAL A 133 12.41 -34.14 -11.16
C VAL A 133 12.13 -35.60 -10.78
N ASP A 134 12.26 -35.98 -9.51
CA ASP A 134 12.10 -37.36 -9.05
C ASP A 134 10.80 -37.67 -8.26
N ASP A 135 9.95 -36.68 -7.93
CA ASP A 135 8.72 -36.90 -7.13
C ASP A 135 7.47 -36.20 -7.76
N ILE A 136 7.05 -36.66 -8.94
CA ILE A 136 5.91 -36.08 -9.71
C ILE A 136 4.52 -36.45 -9.14
N GLU A 137 4.38 -37.10 -8.01
CA GLU A 137 3.06 -37.54 -7.53
C GLU A 137 2.41 -36.69 -6.41
N LYS A 138 3.00 -35.59 -5.90
CA LYS A 138 2.43 -34.81 -4.78
C LYS A 138 2.70 -33.33 -4.84
N SER A 139 2.52 -32.64 -5.94
CA SER A 139 2.44 -31.19 -5.90
C SER A 139 1.09 -30.67 -6.41
N GLU A 140 0.12 -30.63 -5.53
CA GLU A 140 -0.96 -29.68 -5.67
C GLU A 140 -0.36 -28.26 -5.62
N LEU A 141 -0.55 -27.51 -6.72
CA LEU A 141 -0.36 -26.06 -6.85
C LEU A 141 0.79 -25.44 -6.03
N GLY A 142 1.96 -25.34 -6.65
CA GLY A 142 2.95 -24.30 -6.38
C GLY A 142 3.11 -23.82 -4.93
N SER A 143 3.56 -24.65 -4.01
CA SER A 143 4.02 -24.18 -2.71
C SER A 143 5.35 -23.45 -2.94
N ILE A 144 5.29 -22.13 -3.09
CA ILE A 144 6.48 -21.30 -2.94
C ILE A 144 7.07 -21.62 -1.57
N SER A 145 8.35 -22.02 -1.53
CA SER A 145 9.02 -22.33 -0.28
C SER A 145 8.85 -21.19 0.72
N ILE A 146 8.59 -21.54 1.96
CA ILE A 146 8.47 -20.56 3.06
C ILE A 146 9.72 -19.67 3.15
N ASP A 147 10.90 -20.23 2.83
CA ASP A 147 12.14 -19.47 2.87
C ASP A 147 12.27 -18.50 1.71
N ALA A 148 11.77 -18.84 0.52
CA ALA A 148 11.67 -17.91 -0.61
C ALA A 148 10.68 -16.76 -0.34
N GLU A 149 9.57 -17.04 0.36
CA GLU A 149 8.62 -16.00 0.81
C GLU A 149 9.24 -15.09 1.87
N ARG A 150 9.98 -15.64 2.83
CA ARG A 150 10.73 -14.85 3.83
C ARG A 150 11.76 -13.94 3.18
N ALA A 151 12.51 -14.45 2.20
CA ALA A 151 13.49 -13.66 1.45
C ALA A 151 12.81 -12.54 0.66
N LEU A 152 11.65 -12.80 0.01
CA LEU A 152 10.85 -11.77 -0.65
C LEU A 152 10.36 -10.69 0.32
N TYR A 153 9.89 -11.10 1.49
CA TYR A 153 9.40 -10.18 2.52
C TYR A 153 10.55 -9.31 3.06
N ARG A 154 11.72 -9.90 3.32
CA ARG A 154 12.94 -9.19 3.76
C ARG A 154 13.37 -8.17 2.72
N ARG A 155 13.44 -8.54 1.43
CA ARG A 155 13.73 -7.63 0.33
C ARG A 155 12.79 -6.44 0.31
N LYS A 156 11.47 -6.69 0.31
CA LYS A 156 10.46 -5.62 0.23
C LYS A 156 10.55 -4.65 1.41
N ARG A 157 10.80 -5.15 2.63
CA ARG A 157 11.00 -4.30 3.82
C ARG A 157 12.25 -3.43 3.68
N ALA A 158 13.38 -4.01 3.25
CA ALA A 158 14.63 -3.29 3.09
C ALA A 158 14.52 -2.19 2.01
N GLU A 159 13.95 -2.49 0.84
CA GLU A 159 13.70 -1.51 -0.23
C GLU A 159 12.76 -0.38 0.23
N GLN A 160 11.68 -0.72 0.92
CA GLN A 160 10.73 0.27 1.43
C GLN A 160 11.37 1.17 2.48
N LEU A 161 12.11 0.59 3.43
CA LEU A 161 12.80 1.32 4.47
C LEU A 161 13.88 2.25 3.87
N ALA A 162 14.72 1.76 2.96
CA ALA A 162 15.74 2.57 2.28
C ALA A 162 15.12 3.78 1.57
N ARG A 163 14.00 3.58 0.86
CA ARG A 163 13.27 4.67 0.19
C ARG A 163 12.73 5.71 1.18
N LEU A 164 12.12 5.28 2.29
CA LEU A 164 11.58 6.20 3.29
C LEU A 164 12.67 6.95 4.04
N LEU A 165 13.79 6.29 4.38
CA LEU A 165 14.92 6.93 5.04
C LEU A 165 15.64 7.92 4.12
N SER A 166 15.78 7.61 2.83
CA SER A 166 16.32 8.55 1.83
C SER A 166 15.46 9.81 1.74
N ALA A 167 14.14 9.65 1.66
CA ALA A 167 13.19 10.77 1.64
C ALA A 167 13.24 11.57 2.95
N LYS A 168 13.28 10.90 4.11
CA LYS A 168 13.41 11.54 5.43
C LYS A 168 14.68 12.38 5.53
N LYS A 169 15.81 11.82 5.10
CA LYS A 169 17.10 12.54 5.08
C LYS A 169 17.00 13.79 4.21
N ALA A 170 16.54 13.66 2.97
CA ALA A 170 16.47 14.77 2.02
C ALA A 170 15.58 15.93 2.53
N ILE A 171 14.40 15.62 3.08
CA ILE A 171 13.49 16.65 3.61
C ILE A 171 14.04 17.26 4.91
N ARG A 172 14.64 16.47 5.78
CA ARG A 172 15.24 16.98 7.02
C ARG A 172 16.42 17.90 6.72
N ASP A 173 17.28 17.54 5.77
CA ASP A 173 18.43 18.34 5.38
C ASP A 173 17.96 19.67 4.76
N LEU A 174 16.87 19.66 3.96
CA LEU A 174 16.24 20.87 3.46
C LEU A 174 15.73 21.78 4.59
N ILE A 175 14.98 21.25 5.54
CA ILE A 175 14.37 22.04 6.63
C ILE A 175 15.44 22.68 7.52
N ASN A 176 16.58 21.98 7.73
CA ASN A 176 17.67 22.42 8.58
C ASN A 176 18.67 23.31 7.85
N ALA A 177 18.56 23.51 6.55
CA ALA A 177 19.43 24.40 5.80
C ALA A 177 19.22 25.86 6.21
N GLU A 178 20.30 26.60 6.43
CA GLU A 178 20.26 28.03 6.79
C GLU A 178 19.59 28.86 5.69
N ASN A 179 19.77 28.48 4.43
CA ASN A 179 19.21 29.14 3.24
C ASN A 179 17.92 28.48 2.74
N PHE A 180 17.12 27.87 3.61
CA PHE A 180 15.84 27.22 3.26
C PHE A 180 15.00 28.05 2.32
N ASN A 181 14.83 29.35 2.63
CA ASN A 181 13.98 30.28 1.86
C ASN A 181 14.38 30.45 0.40
N GLU A 182 15.63 30.15 0.07
CA GLU A 182 16.18 30.28 -1.28
C GLU A 182 16.10 28.98 -2.07
N ILE A 183 16.22 27.83 -1.40
CA ILE A 183 16.46 26.53 -2.04
C ILE A 183 15.22 25.63 -2.13
N TRP A 184 14.18 25.85 -1.31
CA TRP A 184 13.06 24.91 -1.23
C TRP A 184 12.25 24.80 -2.54
N ILE A 185 12.15 25.88 -3.31
CA ILE A 185 11.48 25.87 -4.62
C ILE A 185 12.27 25.00 -5.62
N ASP A 186 13.60 25.15 -5.63
CA ASP A 186 14.45 24.34 -6.51
C ASP A 186 14.51 22.88 -6.05
N PHE A 187 14.43 22.65 -4.75
CA PHE A 187 14.26 21.29 -4.22
C PHE A 187 12.99 20.64 -4.77
N CYS A 188 11.85 21.34 -4.78
CA CYS A 188 10.61 20.82 -5.37
C CYS A 188 10.74 20.44 -6.85
N LYS A 189 11.66 21.07 -7.60
CA LYS A 189 11.92 20.79 -9.02
C LYS A 189 12.97 19.71 -9.23
N SER A 190 13.80 19.42 -8.22
CA SER A 190 14.88 18.43 -8.31
C SER A 190 14.32 17.00 -8.32
N GLU A 191 15.05 16.06 -8.89
CA GLU A 191 14.68 14.64 -8.88
C GLU A 191 14.61 14.10 -7.45
N THR A 192 15.58 14.45 -6.61
CA THR A 192 15.62 14.05 -5.19
C THR A 192 14.40 14.59 -4.42
N GLY A 193 14.08 15.86 -4.57
CA GLY A 193 12.92 16.47 -3.92
C GLY A 193 11.61 15.88 -4.40
N ASN A 194 11.48 15.67 -5.71
CA ASN A 194 10.33 15.01 -6.30
C ASN A 194 10.11 13.59 -5.75
N SER A 195 11.19 12.80 -5.65
CA SER A 195 11.15 11.45 -5.09
C SER A 195 10.80 11.45 -3.61
N ALA A 196 11.36 12.39 -2.82
CA ALA A 196 11.10 12.52 -1.40
C ALA A 196 9.64 12.91 -1.11
N ILE A 197 9.11 13.93 -1.80
CA ILE A 197 7.72 14.36 -1.69
C ILE A 197 6.76 13.22 -2.05
N ARG A 198 7.03 12.53 -3.18
CA ARG A 198 6.22 11.38 -3.59
C ARG A 198 6.21 10.28 -2.54
N SER A 199 7.36 9.95 -1.95
CA SER A 199 7.49 8.92 -0.92
C SER A 199 6.68 9.26 0.33
N ALA A 200 6.71 10.51 0.78
CA ALA A 200 5.94 10.98 1.91
C ALA A 200 4.41 10.93 1.65
N LEU A 201 3.97 11.38 0.49
CA LEU A 201 2.55 11.33 0.11
C LEU A 201 2.04 9.89 -0.03
N VAL A 202 2.86 8.97 -0.53
CA VAL A 202 2.52 7.55 -0.60
C VAL A 202 2.44 6.94 0.80
N ALA A 203 3.35 7.29 1.72
CA ALA A 203 3.31 6.83 3.11
C ALA A 203 2.01 7.27 3.80
N GLN A 204 1.64 8.54 3.67
CA GLN A 204 0.37 9.08 4.18
C GLN A 204 -0.84 8.33 3.61
N LYS A 205 -0.89 8.16 2.28
CA LYS A 205 -2.00 7.45 1.64
C LYS A 205 -2.11 6.01 2.11
N THR A 206 -0.99 5.30 2.23
CA THR A 206 -0.96 3.92 2.70
C THR A 206 -1.54 3.79 4.10
N LYS A 207 -1.18 4.70 5.01
CA LYS A 207 -1.71 4.72 6.38
C LYS A 207 -3.23 4.95 6.40
N HIS A 208 -3.72 5.96 5.70
CA HIS A 208 -5.12 6.36 5.77
C HIS A 208 -6.05 5.50 4.91
N ILE A 209 -5.66 5.20 3.67
CA ILE A 209 -6.50 4.40 2.77
C ILE A 209 -6.60 2.96 3.27
N GLY A 210 -5.46 2.35 3.63
CA GLY A 210 -5.41 0.95 4.06
C GLY A 210 -6.14 0.66 5.38
N SER A 211 -6.30 1.66 6.26
CA SER A 211 -6.93 1.50 7.57
C SER A 211 -8.36 2.03 7.65
N SER A 212 -8.75 2.97 6.79
CA SER A 212 -10.00 3.73 6.95
C SER A 212 -10.94 3.61 5.75
N MET A 213 -10.51 2.98 4.66
CA MET A 213 -11.30 2.86 3.43
C MET A 213 -11.41 1.42 2.98
N MET A 214 -12.60 1.05 2.53
CA MET A 214 -12.88 -0.23 1.85
C MET A 214 -13.54 0.04 0.52
N GLU A 215 -13.30 -0.82 -0.44
CA GLU A 215 -13.90 -0.78 -1.76
C GLU A 215 -15.00 -1.84 -1.85
N LEU A 216 -16.18 -1.42 -2.32
CA LEU A 216 -17.28 -2.32 -2.62
C LEU A 216 -17.09 -2.83 -4.05
N ASN A 217 -16.37 -3.94 -4.19
CA ASN A 217 -15.98 -4.48 -5.49
C ASN A 217 -17.12 -5.25 -6.18
N VAL A 218 -17.90 -6.00 -5.43
CA VAL A 218 -19.09 -6.69 -5.91
C VAL A 218 -20.31 -6.24 -5.13
N CYS A 219 -21.38 -5.90 -5.84
CA CYS A 219 -22.63 -5.51 -5.23
C CYS A 219 -23.79 -5.80 -6.18
N GLY A 220 -24.70 -6.66 -5.78
CA GLY A 220 -25.86 -6.96 -6.61
C GLY A 220 -26.94 -7.78 -5.91
N ALA A 221 -28.19 -7.57 -6.33
CA ALA A 221 -29.27 -8.48 -6.02
C ALA A 221 -29.17 -9.71 -6.92
N ILE A 222 -29.63 -10.85 -6.42
CA ILE A 222 -29.60 -12.12 -7.15
C ILE A 222 -31.01 -12.57 -7.55
N PRO A 223 -31.16 -13.41 -8.59
CA PRO A 223 -32.45 -13.95 -8.96
C PRO A 223 -33.11 -14.74 -7.82
N PRO A 224 -34.44 -14.66 -7.65
CA PRO A 224 -35.38 -13.86 -8.44
C PRO A 224 -35.51 -12.40 -7.97
N TYR A 225 -34.80 -11.97 -6.96
CA TYR A 225 -34.94 -10.65 -6.35
C TYR A 225 -34.39 -9.50 -7.20
N ASN A 226 -33.49 -9.78 -8.15
CA ASN A 226 -32.88 -8.77 -9.02
C ASN A 226 -33.89 -8.01 -9.90
N GLU A 227 -35.07 -8.59 -10.15
CA GLU A 227 -36.19 -7.95 -10.87
C GLU A 227 -36.86 -6.84 -10.05
N ILE A 228 -36.78 -6.95 -8.72
CA ILE A 228 -37.49 -6.07 -7.75
C ILE A 228 -36.50 -5.19 -7.01
N LEU A 229 -35.34 -5.79 -6.60
CA LEU A 229 -34.34 -5.15 -5.77
C LEU A 229 -33.11 -4.85 -6.63
N GLY A 230 -32.81 -3.59 -6.85
CA GLY A 230 -31.59 -3.21 -7.54
C GLY A 230 -30.35 -3.38 -6.65
N GLY A 231 -29.16 -3.42 -7.27
CA GLY A 231 -27.87 -3.40 -6.56
C GLY A 231 -27.71 -2.23 -5.59
N LYS A 232 -28.45 -1.14 -5.80
CA LYS A 232 -28.46 0.02 -4.91
C LYS A 232 -28.93 -0.33 -3.48
N LEU A 233 -29.98 -1.17 -3.32
CA LEU A 233 -30.42 -1.60 -1.99
C LEU A 233 -29.32 -2.42 -1.31
N VAL A 234 -28.68 -3.33 -2.04
CA VAL A 234 -27.57 -4.15 -1.52
C VAL A 234 -26.39 -3.26 -1.06
N ALA A 235 -26.04 -2.24 -1.84
CA ALA A 235 -25.00 -1.27 -1.47
C ALA A 235 -25.35 -0.49 -0.20
N LEU A 236 -26.60 -0.01 -0.09
CA LEU A 236 -27.08 0.71 1.10
C LEU A 236 -27.08 -0.18 2.35
N LEU A 237 -27.45 -1.44 2.22
CA LEU A 237 -27.39 -2.40 3.33
C LEU A 237 -25.96 -2.73 3.74
N ALA A 238 -25.05 -2.89 2.78
CA ALA A 238 -23.63 -3.15 3.05
C ALA A 238 -22.93 -1.98 3.78
N THR A 239 -23.43 -0.76 3.66
CA THR A 239 -22.88 0.45 4.28
C THR A 239 -23.71 0.96 5.46
N SER A 240 -24.81 0.28 5.80
CA SER A 240 -25.66 0.69 6.92
C SER A 240 -25.01 0.35 8.26
N PRO A 241 -25.10 1.22 9.28
CA PRO A 241 -24.73 0.85 10.63
C PRO A 241 -25.69 -0.24 11.13
N GLN A 242 -25.16 -1.29 11.71
CA GLN A 242 -25.95 -2.33 12.39
C GLN A 242 -26.30 -1.89 13.80
#